data_ac988b280b92d4f225cacf139843ec34
#
_entry.id   ac988b280b92d4f225cacf139843ec34
#
_cell.length_a   1.000
_cell.length_b   1.000
_cell.length_c   1.000
_cell.angle_alpha   90.00
_cell.angle_beta   90.00
_cell.angle_gamma   90.00
#
_symmetry.space_group_name_H-M   'P 1'
#
loop_
_entity.id
_entity.type
_entity.pdbx_description
1 polymer ?
#
loop_
_entity_poly.entity_id
_entity_poly.type
_entity_poly.pdbx_seq_one_letter_code
_entity_poly.pdbx_strand_id
1 'polypeptide(L)'
;QDLILGANVTVNGNIFADGNIHLGPAVKITGTVFTHGSITIEENVTIGVKGKIKTVIARKGITLKNGFVIYGYVMTEGTGIVS
;
A
#
# COMPACT_ATOMS: atom_id res chain seq x y z
N GLN A 1 -10.47 12.28 -0.02
CA GLN A 1 -10.69 11.77 1.34
C GLN A 1 -9.68 10.71 1.67
N ASP A 2 -9.09 10.77 2.85
CA ASP A 2 -8.01 9.88 3.23
C ASP A 2 -8.54 8.57 3.83
N LEU A 3 -7.80 7.50 3.59
CA LEU A 3 -8.09 6.19 4.16
C LEU A 3 -6.97 5.81 5.11
N ILE A 4 -7.34 5.47 6.33
CA ILE A 4 -6.37 5.06 7.35
C ILE A 4 -6.74 3.68 7.86
N LEU A 5 -5.80 2.74 7.75
CA LEU A 5 -5.94 1.41 8.33
C LEU A 5 -5.00 1.31 9.53
N GLY A 6 -5.55 0.92 10.69
CA GLY A 6 -4.77 0.74 11.89
C GLY A 6 -3.88 -0.49 11.83
N ALA A 7 -3.19 -0.78 12.94
CA ALA A 7 -2.28 -1.92 13.01
C ALA A 7 -3.02 -3.25 12.90
N ASN A 8 -2.37 -4.24 12.30
CA ASN A 8 -2.84 -5.63 12.25
C ASN A 8 -4.17 -5.84 11.53
N VAL A 9 -4.54 -4.92 10.64
CA VAL A 9 -5.76 -5.06 9.82
C VAL A 9 -5.45 -5.92 8.60
N THR A 10 -6.36 -6.84 8.28
CA THR A 10 -6.28 -7.64 7.07
C THR A 10 -7.43 -7.27 6.15
N VAL A 11 -7.11 -6.94 4.91
CA VAL A 11 -8.09 -6.63 3.87
C VAL A 11 -8.01 -7.70 2.79
N ASN A 12 -9.11 -8.41 2.59
CA ASN A 12 -9.22 -9.39 1.51
C ASN A 12 -9.91 -8.73 0.33
N GLY A 13 -9.14 -8.21 -0.60
CA GLY A 13 -9.66 -7.52 -1.77
C GLY A 13 -8.83 -6.31 -2.13
N ASN A 14 -9.39 -5.47 -3.00
CA ASN A 14 -8.72 -4.30 -3.51
C ASN A 14 -9.07 -3.05 -2.70
N ILE A 15 -8.16 -2.09 -2.70
CA ILE A 15 -8.37 -0.81 -2.04
C ILE A 15 -8.28 0.30 -3.09
N PHE A 16 -9.30 1.15 -3.13
CA PHE A 16 -9.31 2.33 -3.99
C PHE A 16 -9.66 3.55 -3.14
N ALA A 17 -8.89 4.61 -3.28
CA ALA A 17 -9.13 5.84 -2.54
C ALA A 17 -8.85 7.05 -3.41
N ASP A 18 -9.55 8.15 -3.15
CA ASP A 18 -9.30 9.41 -3.86
C ASP A 18 -8.21 10.24 -3.20
N GLY A 19 -8.05 10.12 -1.89
CA GLY A 19 -7.04 10.83 -1.12
C GLY A 19 -5.87 9.95 -0.75
N ASN A 20 -5.21 10.30 0.34
CA ASN A 20 -4.06 9.54 0.80
C ASN A 20 -4.47 8.24 1.48
N ILE A 21 -3.59 7.25 1.41
CA ILE A 21 -3.77 5.99 2.11
C ILE A 21 -2.64 5.84 3.12
N HIS A 22 -2.99 5.52 4.35
CA HIS A 22 -2.01 5.20 5.39
C HIS A 22 -2.27 3.78 5.88
N LEU A 23 -1.32 2.90 5.68
CA LEU A 23 -1.39 1.51 6.13
C LEU A 23 -0.53 1.37 7.37
N GLY A 24 -1.16 1.07 8.50
CA GLY A 24 -0.47 0.90 9.77
C GLY A 24 0.40 -0.34 9.82
N PRO A 25 1.14 -0.54 10.94
CA PRO A 25 2.06 -1.68 11.04
C PRO A 25 1.34 -3.02 10.94
N ALA A 26 1.97 -3.98 10.27
CA ALA A 26 1.47 -5.34 10.13
C ALA A 26 0.12 -5.46 9.43
N VAL A 27 -0.22 -4.49 8.59
CA VAL A 27 -1.42 -4.56 7.74
C VAL A 27 -1.15 -5.53 6.59
N LYS A 28 -2.17 -6.31 6.23
CA LYS A 28 -2.10 -7.23 5.09
C LYS A 28 -3.21 -6.92 4.12
N ILE A 29 -2.88 -6.86 2.83
CA ILE A 29 -3.85 -6.62 1.77
C ILE A 29 -3.62 -7.64 0.69
N THR A 30 -4.67 -8.37 0.31
CA THR A 30 -4.53 -9.46 -0.66
C THR A 30 -4.73 -9.02 -2.10
N GLY A 31 -5.20 -7.79 -2.33
CA GLY A 31 -5.50 -7.29 -3.66
C GLY A 31 -4.64 -6.10 -4.06
N THR A 32 -5.16 -5.35 -5.03
CA THR A 32 -4.50 -4.16 -5.56
C THR A 32 -4.80 -2.95 -4.68
N VAL A 33 -3.82 -2.06 -4.53
CA VAL A 33 -4.01 -0.80 -3.82
C VAL A 33 -3.84 0.33 -4.82
N PHE A 34 -4.84 1.20 -4.92
CA PHE A 34 -4.85 2.30 -5.85
C PHE A 34 -5.33 3.58 -5.17
N THR A 35 -4.63 4.67 -5.40
CA THR A 35 -5.07 5.98 -4.93
C THR A 35 -4.64 7.08 -5.88
N HIS A 36 -5.43 8.15 -5.93
CA HIS A 36 -5.03 9.39 -6.62
C HIS A 36 -4.09 10.24 -5.77
N GLY A 37 -3.95 9.95 -4.50
CA GLY A 37 -3.05 10.66 -3.60
C GLY A 37 -1.75 9.92 -3.36
N SER A 38 -1.27 9.97 -2.13
CA SER A 38 -0.05 9.29 -1.70
C SER A 38 -0.37 8.08 -0.83
N ILE A 39 0.54 7.12 -0.80
CA ILE A 39 0.43 5.96 0.08
C ILE A 39 1.60 5.97 1.06
N THR A 40 1.29 5.84 2.35
CA THR A 40 2.31 5.62 3.38
C THR A 40 2.13 4.21 3.91
N ILE A 41 3.18 3.42 3.84
CA ILE A 41 3.19 2.02 4.26
C ILE A 41 4.12 1.89 5.44
N GLU A 42 3.57 1.55 6.61
CA GLU A 42 4.35 1.38 7.84
C GLU A 42 5.09 0.06 7.85
N GLU A 43 5.69 -0.28 8.98
CA GLU A 43 6.54 -1.45 9.09
C GLU A 43 5.76 -2.75 8.97
N ASN A 44 6.39 -3.77 8.37
CA ASN A 44 5.85 -5.13 8.28
C ASN A 44 4.52 -5.25 7.55
N VAL A 45 4.26 -4.34 6.62
CA VAL A 45 3.06 -4.42 5.78
C VAL A 45 3.28 -5.42 4.65
N THR A 46 2.26 -6.22 4.36
CA THR A 46 2.30 -7.17 3.25
C THR A 46 1.17 -6.84 2.27
N ILE A 47 1.50 -6.67 1.00
CA ILE A 47 0.52 -6.41 -0.05
C ILE A 47 0.64 -7.49 -1.11
N GLY A 48 -0.50 -8.08 -1.45
CA GLY A 48 -0.56 -9.17 -2.41
C GLY A 48 -0.44 -10.53 -1.77
N VAL A 49 -0.40 -11.55 -2.59
CA VAL A 49 -0.29 -12.95 -2.16
C VAL A 49 0.80 -13.62 -2.98
N LYS A 50 1.63 -14.42 -2.32
CA LYS A 50 2.67 -15.17 -3.01
C LYS A 50 2.07 -15.99 -4.16
N GLY A 51 2.66 -15.86 -5.34
CA GLY A 51 2.17 -16.53 -6.54
C GLY A 51 1.12 -15.77 -7.33
N LYS A 52 0.64 -14.64 -6.81
CA LYS A 52 -0.32 -13.77 -7.53
C LYS A 52 0.24 -12.36 -7.57
N ILE A 53 0.33 -11.80 -8.77
CA ILE A 53 0.90 -10.47 -8.97
C ILE A 53 -0.20 -9.43 -8.78
N LYS A 54 0.03 -8.47 -7.88
CA LYS A 54 -0.87 -7.35 -7.65
C LYS A 54 -0.11 -6.05 -7.87
N THR A 55 -0.82 -4.95 -7.95
CA THR A 55 -0.22 -3.65 -8.24
C THR A 55 -0.55 -2.66 -7.13
N VAL A 56 0.44 -1.87 -6.74
CA VAL A 56 0.26 -0.74 -5.82
C VAL A 56 0.50 0.52 -6.63
N ILE A 57 -0.52 1.37 -6.75
CA ILE A 57 -0.45 2.58 -7.55
C ILE A 57 -0.80 3.78 -6.68
N ALA A 58 0.11 4.75 -6.62
CA ALA A 58 -0.12 6.03 -5.97
C ALA A 58 0.26 7.16 -6.92
N ARG A 59 -0.67 8.02 -7.24
CA ARG A 59 -0.42 9.06 -8.24
C ARG A 59 0.52 10.14 -7.74
N LYS A 60 0.52 10.44 -6.44
CA LYS A 60 1.36 11.50 -5.89
C LYS A 60 2.66 11.02 -5.28
N GLY A 61 2.70 9.85 -4.69
CA GLY A 61 3.93 9.32 -4.12
C GLY A 61 3.71 8.15 -3.20
N ILE A 62 4.78 7.43 -2.91
CA ILE A 62 4.74 6.26 -2.04
C ILE A 62 5.89 6.36 -1.04
N THR A 63 5.59 6.15 0.24
CA THR A 63 6.58 6.04 1.30
C THR A 63 6.52 4.64 1.90
N LEU A 64 7.63 3.94 1.89
CA LEU A 64 7.74 2.57 2.38
C LEU A 64 8.67 2.52 3.58
N LYS A 65 8.20 1.97 4.68
CA LYS A 65 9.00 1.74 5.88
C LYS A 65 9.64 0.35 5.83
N ASN A 66 10.46 0.04 6.83
CA ASN A 66 11.19 -1.23 6.85
C ASN A 66 10.27 -2.44 6.97
N GLY A 67 10.70 -3.56 6.38
CA GLY A 67 10.00 -4.84 6.54
C GLY A 67 8.76 -5.01 5.70
N PHE A 68 8.51 -4.13 4.74
CA PHE A 68 7.39 -4.31 3.82
C PHE A 68 7.65 -5.48 2.86
N VAL A 69 6.57 -6.12 2.43
CA VAL A 69 6.61 -7.13 1.38
C VAL A 69 5.50 -6.86 0.39
N ILE A 70 5.84 -6.72 -0.88
CA ILE A 70 4.86 -6.49 -1.95
C ILE A 70 5.08 -7.55 -3.02
N TYR A 71 4.05 -8.36 -3.25
CA TYR A 71 4.07 -9.38 -4.32
C TYR A 71 3.47 -8.77 -5.57
N GLY A 72 4.33 -8.15 -6.40
CA GLY A 72 3.88 -7.52 -7.63
C GLY A 72 4.63 -6.24 -7.94
N TYR A 73 3.91 -5.24 -8.43
CA TYR A 73 4.50 -4.00 -8.91
C TYR A 73 4.08 -2.81 -8.08
N VAL A 74 5.01 -1.86 -7.93
CA VAL A 74 4.74 -0.58 -7.29
C VAL A 74 4.93 0.50 -8.35
N MET A 75 3.92 1.35 -8.55
CA MET A 75 3.96 2.41 -9.54
C MET A 75 3.57 3.73 -8.90
N THR A 76 4.27 4.79 -9.25
CA THR A 76 3.93 6.14 -8.81
C THR A 76 4.30 7.14 -9.89
N GLU A 77 3.49 8.18 -10.04
CA GLU A 77 3.81 9.29 -10.92
C GLU A 77 4.60 10.37 -10.18
N GLY A 78 4.61 10.31 -8.86
CA GLY A 78 5.37 11.25 -8.03
C GLY A 78 6.64 10.62 -7.50
N THR A 79 6.95 10.90 -6.24
CA THR A 79 8.19 10.47 -5.60
C THR A 79 7.99 9.16 -4.85
N GLY A 80 8.93 8.24 -5.02
CA GLY A 80 8.99 7.02 -4.21
C GLY A 80 10.08 7.15 -3.16
N ILE A 81 9.74 6.84 -1.91
CA ILE A 81 10.67 6.90 -0.79
C ILE A 81 10.66 5.58 -0.04
N VAL A 82 11.84 5.00 0.15
CA VAL A 82 12.01 3.81 0.97
C VAL A 82 12.89 4.18 2.14
N SER A 83 12.41 3.93 3.32
CA SER A 83 13.18 4.27 4.51
C SER A 83 13.38 3.09 5.47
#